data_9e3bd67e0894f8ac2180760ec7f6ef48
#
_entry.id   9e3bd67e0894f8ac2180760ec7f6ef48
#
_cell.length_a   1.000
_cell.length_b   1.000
_cell.length_c   1.000
_cell.angle_alpha   90.00
_cell.angle_beta   90.00
_cell.angle_gamma   90.00
#
_symmetry.space_group_name_H-M   'P 1'
#
loop_
_entity.id
_entity.type
_entity.pdbx_description
1 polymer ?
#
loop_
_entity_poly.entity_id
_entity_poly.type
_entity_poly.pdbx_seq_one_letter_code
_entity_poly.pdbx_strand_id
1 'polypeptide(L)'
;MNIFFDNVNLSSSSGPNGFAKKLIESLKNDHKTEVDYQFDQSKKYDVQLAFILANFKAAPIIQRLDGIYFNTDQDYQNLNAPIYATYKAADSVIFQSDFNKRLSESYFGHHDDPHVIHNGTDFQKISAIKPLESPALDRFDNVWSCASSWRPHKRLEANVSYFLEHADTNDCLVIAGENPDYRCDDPRVLYAGHLNWETMIGLFKRSTTFIHLSWLDHCPNVVVDANVAGCKIVCSSSGGTREIAGKNATIINEEEWDFSPIKLYHPPKLDFTKNCVNDLDCNLTITAVSRKYLDIFKQYNNLD
;
A
#
# COMPACT_ATOMS: atom_id res chain seq x y z
N MET A 1 12.04 24.23 -6.63
CA MET A 1 11.12 24.04 -5.50
C MET A 1 11.81 23.16 -4.48
N ASN A 2 11.89 23.62 -3.24
CA ASN A 2 12.53 22.94 -2.13
C ASN A 2 11.46 22.30 -1.25
N ILE A 3 11.45 20.98 -1.17
CA ILE A 3 10.43 20.19 -0.46
C ILE A 3 11.07 19.55 0.77
N PHE A 4 10.44 19.72 1.92
CA PHE A 4 10.83 19.00 3.14
C PHE A 4 9.91 17.81 3.38
N PHE A 5 10.48 16.61 3.44
CA PHE A 5 9.78 15.39 3.82
C PHE A 5 9.94 15.15 5.31
N ASP A 6 8.89 15.39 6.07
CA ASP A 6 8.87 15.22 7.51
C ASP A 6 8.40 13.82 7.91
N ASN A 7 8.94 13.32 9.02
CA ASN A 7 8.63 12.01 9.61
C ASN A 7 8.95 10.82 8.68
N VAL A 8 10.06 10.90 7.93
CA VAL A 8 10.53 9.86 7.02
C VAL A 8 11.84 9.26 7.50
N ASN A 9 11.92 7.92 7.53
CA ASN A 9 13.13 7.17 7.80
C ASN A 9 13.51 6.29 6.60
N LEU A 10 14.48 6.74 5.80
CA LEU A 10 14.89 6.03 4.59
C LEU A 10 15.64 4.72 4.85
N SER A 11 16.07 4.41 6.07
CA SER A 11 16.63 3.11 6.43
C SER A 11 15.56 2.06 6.79
N SER A 12 14.30 2.49 7.01
CA SER A 12 13.18 1.61 7.34
C SER A 12 12.62 0.92 6.10
N SER A 13 12.17 -0.33 6.26
CA SER A 13 11.44 -1.11 5.26
C SER A 13 9.91 -1.01 5.38
N SER A 14 9.40 -0.15 6.28
CA SER A 14 7.95 0.02 6.45
C SER A 14 7.27 0.54 5.17
N GLY A 15 5.99 0.25 5.00
CA GLY A 15 5.20 0.68 3.83
C GLY A 15 5.32 2.17 3.51
N PRO A 16 5.06 3.08 4.49
CA PRO A 16 5.20 4.53 4.31
C PRO A 16 6.59 4.95 3.83
N ASN A 17 7.64 4.44 4.49
CA ASN A 17 9.02 4.78 4.16
C ASN A 17 9.48 4.19 2.81
N GLY A 18 9.00 2.99 2.47
CA GLY A 18 9.22 2.40 1.15
C GLY A 18 8.62 3.23 0.02
N PHE A 19 7.41 3.76 0.22
CA PHE A 19 6.79 4.69 -0.72
C PHE A 19 7.53 6.03 -0.77
N ALA A 20 7.93 6.60 0.40
CA ALA A 20 8.69 7.85 0.47
C ALA A 20 9.98 7.79 -0.37
N LYS A 21 10.73 6.67 -0.33
CA LYS A 21 11.93 6.49 -1.17
C LYS A 21 11.62 6.62 -2.65
N LYS A 22 10.58 5.91 -3.13
CA LYS A 22 10.17 5.93 -4.55
C LYS A 22 9.73 7.35 -4.95
N LEU A 23 8.96 8.03 -4.10
CA LEU A 23 8.47 9.38 -4.36
C LEU A 23 9.60 10.41 -4.41
N ILE A 24 10.54 10.39 -3.45
CA ILE A 24 11.71 11.27 -3.41
C ILE A 24 12.55 11.11 -4.68
N GLU A 25 12.81 9.85 -5.07
CA GLU A 25 13.61 9.55 -6.25
C GLU A 25 12.94 10.08 -7.52
N SER A 26 11.64 9.87 -7.69
CA SER A 26 10.91 10.38 -8.86
C SER A 26 10.81 11.90 -8.87
N LEU A 27 10.57 12.56 -7.72
CA LEU A 27 10.55 14.02 -7.63
C LEU A 27 11.91 14.62 -8.03
N LYS A 28 13.02 14.04 -7.59
CA LYS A 28 14.37 14.52 -7.94
C LYS A 28 14.71 14.30 -9.42
N ASN A 29 14.45 13.10 -9.92
CA ASN A 29 14.91 12.70 -11.26
C ASN A 29 13.96 13.18 -12.36
N ASP A 30 12.66 12.97 -12.18
CA ASP A 30 11.65 13.25 -13.21
C ASP A 30 11.20 14.71 -13.21
N HIS A 31 11.22 15.37 -12.03
CA HIS A 31 10.69 16.73 -11.85
C HIS A 31 11.72 17.78 -11.44
N LYS A 32 12.98 17.37 -11.24
CA LYS A 32 14.11 18.25 -10.90
C LYS A 32 13.84 19.13 -9.68
N THR A 33 13.19 18.56 -8.66
CA THR A 33 12.95 19.24 -7.39
C THR A 33 14.05 18.92 -6.39
N GLU A 34 14.29 19.81 -5.44
CA GLU A 34 15.14 19.53 -4.28
C GLU A 34 14.28 18.96 -3.17
N VAL A 35 14.71 17.83 -2.60
CA VAL A 35 13.99 17.17 -1.52
C VAL A 35 14.95 16.87 -0.38
N ASP A 36 14.66 17.43 0.79
CA ASP A 36 15.32 17.11 2.05
C ASP A 36 14.41 16.25 2.94
N TYR A 37 14.98 15.36 3.73
CA TYR A 37 14.30 14.53 4.73
C TYR A 37 14.93 14.61 6.12
N GLN A 38 15.89 15.51 6.26
CA GLN A 38 16.43 15.99 7.54
C GLN A 38 16.21 17.49 7.58
N PHE A 39 15.59 17.96 8.68
CA PHE A 39 15.26 19.37 8.81
C PHE A 39 16.53 20.23 8.95
N ASP A 40 16.65 21.24 8.09
CA ASP A 40 17.73 22.23 8.13
C ASP A 40 17.14 23.62 8.34
N GLN A 41 17.35 24.18 9.52
CA GLN A 41 16.85 25.53 9.90
C GLN A 41 17.43 26.66 9.04
N SER A 42 18.56 26.44 8.36
CA SER A 42 19.18 27.46 7.48
C SER A 42 18.53 27.53 6.10
N LYS A 43 17.70 26.56 5.74
CA LYS A 43 17.02 26.48 4.43
C LYS A 43 15.61 27.03 4.50
N LYS A 44 15.17 27.69 3.42
CA LYS A 44 13.76 28.00 3.18
C LYS A 44 13.17 26.84 2.36
N TYR A 45 12.10 26.26 2.88
CA TYR A 45 11.30 25.25 2.18
C TYR A 45 10.06 25.89 1.58
N ASP A 46 9.67 25.45 0.40
CA ASP A 46 8.45 25.92 -0.28
C ASP A 46 7.22 25.14 0.22
N VAL A 47 7.40 23.85 0.54
CA VAL A 47 6.35 22.92 0.99
C VAL A 47 6.94 21.90 1.96
N GLN A 48 6.15 21.51 2.95
CA GLN A 48 6.42 20.39 3.86
C GLN A 48 5.44 19.25 3.60
N LEU A 49 5.93 18.06 3.20
CA LEU A 49 5.15 16.84 3.13
C LEU A 49 5.34 16.03 4.40
N ALA A 50 4.34 16.03 5.29
CA ALA A 50 4.37 15.31 6.55
C ALA A 50 3.77 13.90 6.39
N PHE A 51 4.59 12.87 6.56
CA PHE A 51 4.14 11.47 6.55
C PHE A 51 3.51 11.11 7.89
N ILE A 52 2.20 10.90 7.89
CA ILE A 52 1.36 10.57 9.05
C ILE A 52 1.21 11.76 10.00
N LEU A 53 2.31 12.30 10.52
CA LEU A 53 2.32 13.45 11.43
C LEU A 53 3.48 14.39 11.13
N ALA A 54 3.34 15.67 11.53
CA ALA A 54 4.37 16.69 11.41
C ALA A 54 5.12 16.85 12.74
N ASN A 55 6.46 16.78 12.67
CA ASN A 55 7.35 17.07 13.79
C ASN A 55 7.79 18.53 13.81
N PHE A 56 7.67 19.24 12.67
CA PHE A 56 8.10 20.61 12.46
C PHE A 56 7.00 21.43 11.77
N LYS A 57 7.16 22.73 11.74
CA LYS A 57 6.43 23.63 10.86
C LYS A 57 7.45 24.45 10.07
N ALA A 58 7.90 23.90 8.95
CA ALA A 58 8.94 24.49 8.11
C ALA A 58 8.39 25.30 6.93
N ALA A 59 7.17 24.95 6.46
CA ALA A 59 6.49 25.53 5.31
C ALA A 59 5.00 25.20 5.40
N PRO A 60 4.14 25.55 4.42
CA PRO A 60 2.79 25.01 4.33
C PRO A 60 2.81 23.48 4.43
N ILE A 61 1.95 22.94 5.30
CA ILE A 61 1.93 21.50 5.62
C ILE A 61 0.95 20.78 4.73
N ILE A 62 1.45 19.81 3.96
CA ILE A 62 0.64 18.81 3.29
C ILE A 62 0.80 17.50 4.05
N GLN A 63 -0.26 17.04 4.71
CA GLN A 63 -0.23 15.77 5.45
C GLN A 63 -0.53 14.62 4.50
N ARG A 64 0.34 13.61 4.47
CA ARG A 64 0.04 12.33 3.82
C ARG A 64 -0.36 11.31 4.87
N LEU A 65 -1.62 10.86 4.83
CA LEU A 65 -2.15 9.84 5.73
C LEU A 65 -2.02 8.44 5.14
N ASP A 66 -1.25 7.60 5.83
CA ASP A 66 -1.10 6.18 5.52
C ASP A 66 -2.15 5.30 6.21
N GLY A 67 -2.96 5.89 7.05
CA GLY A 67 -4.04 5.30 7.84
C GLY A 67 -4.13 5.95 9.21
N ILE A 68 -5.14 5.54 9.94
CA ILE A 68 -5.39 5.91 11.34
C ILE A 68 -5.58 4.65 12.17
N TYR A 69 -5.57 4.78 13.49
CA TYR A 69 -5.82 3.69 14.41
C TYR A 69 -7.31 3.58 14.73
N PHE A 70 -7.85 2.36 14.63
CA PHE A 70 -9.26 2.03 14.93
C PHE A 70 -9.41 0.65 15.61
N ASN A 71 -8.27 -0.05 15.86
CA ASN A 71 -8.28 -1.34 16.52
C ASN A 71 -8.53 -1.16 18.01
N THR A 72 -9.61 -1.79 18.52
CA THR A 72 -10.01 -1.69 19.95
C THR A 72 -9.07 -2.42 20.91
N ASP A 73 -8.15 -3.26 20.40
CA ASP A 73 -7.10 -3.88 21.22
C ASP A 73 -5.92 -2.91 21.49
N GLN A 74 -6.00 -1.68 20.98
CA GLN A 74 -5.02 -0.61 21.15
C GLN A 74 -5.69 0.65 21.70
N ASP A 75 -4.92 1.52 22.34
CA ASP A 75 -5.37 2.86 22.69
C ASP A 75 -5.39 3.76 21.45
N TYR A 76 -6.32 3.46 20.52
CA TYR A 76 -6.40 4.13 19.23
C TYR A 76 -6.67 5.63 19.36
N GLN A 77 -7.32 6.09 20.44
CA GLN A 77 -7.61 7.50 20.65
C GLN A 77 -6.31 8.29 20.92
N ASN A 78 -5.49 7.83 21.85
CA ASN A 78 -4.19 8.44 22.13
C ASN A 78 -3.21 8.31 20.96
N LEU A 79 -3.23 7.17 20.24
CA LEU A 79 -2.41 6.98 19.05
C LEU A 79 -2.82 7.91 17.90
N ASN A 80 -4.09 8.24 17.77
CA ASN A 80 -4.60 9.18 16.76
C ASN A 80 -4.39 10.65 17.14
N ALA A 81 -4.21 10.98 18.42
CA ALA A 81 -4.14 12.38 18.86
C ALA A 81 -3.06 13.22 18.13
N PRO A 82 -1.78 12.77 17.99
CA PRO A 82 -0.78 13.53 17.23
C PRO A 82 -1.07 13.58 15.72
N ILE A 83 -1.68 12.54 15.17
CA ILE A 83 -2.10 12.48 13.75
C ILE A 83 -3.19 13.53 13.51
N TYR A 84 -4.18 13.57 14.40
CA TYR A 84 -5.27 14.55 14.35
C TYR A 84 -4.78 15.98 14.53
N ALA A 85 -3.82 16.22 15.43
CA ALA A 85 -3.22 17.55 15.60
C ALA A 85 -2.59 18.06 14.30
N THR A 86 -1.87 17.17 13.57
CA THR A 86 -1.34 17.51 12.24
C THR A 86 -2.46 17.72 11.23
N TYR A 87 -3.49 16.85 11.22
CA TYR A 87 -4.65 16.95 10.34
C TYR A 87 -5.34 18.31 10.42
N LYS A 88 -5.52 18.81 11.63
CA LYS A 88 -6.12 20.14 11.88
C LYS A 88 -5.22 21.32 11.50
N ALA A 89 -3.92 21.11 11.47
CA ALA A 89 -2.94 22.15 11.16
C ALA A 89 -2.47 22.12 9.70
N ALA A 90 -2.80 21.05 8.97
CA ALA A 90 -2.40 20.88 7.58
C ALA A 90 -3.20 21.81 6.66
N ASP A 91 -2.52 22.36 5.67
CA ASP A 91 -3.12 23.18 4.61
C ASP A 91 -3.82 22.28 3.56
N SER A 92 -3.35 21.04 3.42
CA SER A 92 -3.93 20.01 2.54
C SER A 92 -3.68 18.61 3.10
N VAL A 93 -4.54 17.64 2.75
CA VAL A 93 -4.38 16.24 3.14
C VAL A 93 -4.44 15.31 1.93
N ILE A 94 -3.45 14.43 1.82
CA ILE A 94 -3.39 13.38 0.80
C ILE A 94 -3.67 12.02 1.46
N PHE A 95 -4.75 11.39 1.06
CA PHE A 95 -5.13 10.03 1.43
C PHE A 95 -4.65 9.04 0.36
N GLN A 96 -4.22 7.85 0.76
CA GLN A 96 -3.71 6.87 -0.20
C GLN A 96 -4.80 6.01 -0.87
N SER A 97 -6.07 6.18 -0.48
CA SER A 97 -7.24 5.56 -1.11
C SER A 97 -8.51 6.30 -0.70
N ASP A 98 -9.61 6.11 -1.44
CA ASP A 98 -10.92 6.63 -1.04
C ASP A 98 -11.40 5.97 0.27
N PHE A 99 -11.11 4.69 0.44
CA PHE A 99 -11.34 4.00 1.72
C PHE A 99 -10.62 4.72 2.87
N ASN A 100 -9.33 5.05 2.72
CA ASN A 100 -8.57 5.76 3.75
C ASN A 100 -9.14 7.16 4.02
N LYS A 101 -9.58 7.87 2.97
CA LYS A 101 -10.26 9.17 3.11
C LYS A 101 -11.52 9.03 3.95
N ARG A 102 -12.46 8.16 3.57
CA ARG A 102 -13.72 7.94 4.29
C ARG A 102 -13.49 7.53 5.75
N LEU A 103 -12.55 6.61 5.99
CA LEU A 103 -12.18 6.21 7.34
C LEU A 103 -11.63 7.38 8.16
N SER A 104 -10.68 8.14 7.62
CA SER A 104 -10.08 9.26 8.34
C SER A 104 -11.08 10.38 8.62
N GLU A 105 -11.93 10.71 7.66
CA GLU A 105 -12.98 11.73 7.81
C GLU A 105 -14.07 11.31 8.81
N SER A 106 -14.35 10.01 8.97
CA SER A 106 -15.29 9.52 10.00
C SER A 106 -14.78 9.75 11.44
N TYR A 107 -13.46 9.82 11.64
CA TYR A 107 -12.84 10.06 12.96
C TYR A 107 -12.46 11.52 13.18
N PHE A 108 -12.01 12.20 12.13
CA PHE A 108 -11.40 13.54 12.23
C PHE A 108 -12.29 14.66 11.66
N GLY A 109 -13.38 14.31 10.97
CA GLY A 109 -14.20 15.24 10.20
C GLY A 109 -13.61 15.53 8.81
N HIS A 110 -14.39 16.24 7.99
CA HIS A 110 -13.95 16.65 6.65
C HIS A 110 -12.80 17.64 6.72
N HIS A 111 -11.86 17.53 5.78
CA HIS A 111 -10.80 18.52 5.56
C HIS A 111 -11.17 19.43 4.38
N ASP A 112 -10.77 20.70 4.42
CA ASP A 112 -11.15 21.69 3.42
C ASP A 112 -10.48 21.42 2.04
N ASP A 113 -9.26 20.83 2.04
CA ASP A 113 -8.53 20.48 0.82
C ASP A 113 -8.06 19.00 0.84
N PRO A 114 -8.96 18.05 0.57
CA PRO A 114 -8.65 16.62 0.58
C PRO A 114 -8.32 16.09 -0.82
N HIS A 115 -7.28 15.30 -0.95
CA HIS A 115 -6.88 14.62 -2.18
C HIS A 115 -6.76 13.12 -1.98
N VAL A 116 -7.07 12.32 -3.00
CA VAL A 116 -6.80 10.88 -3.03
C VAL A 116 -5.73 10.60 -4.05
N ILE A 117 -4.57 10.10 -3.60
CA ILE A 117 -3.45 9.70 -4.45
C ILE A 117 -2.95 8.33 -3.99
N HIS A 118 -3.22 7.30 -4.79
CA HIS A 118 -2.74 5.95 -4.53
C HIS A 118 -1.21 5.88 -4.51
N ASN A 119 -0.67 4.86 -3.84
CA ASN A 119 0.74 4.56 -3.93
C ASN A 119 1.14 4.19 -5.35
N GLY A 120 2.39 4.44 -5.68
CA GLY A 120 2.96 4.10 -6.98
C GLY A 120 4.24 3.30 -6.86
N THR A 121 4.68 2.73 -7.99
CA THR A 121 5.94 2.00 -8.08
C THR A 121 6.68 2.30 -9.37
N ASP A 122 7.98 2.00 -9.38
CA ASP A 122 8.87 2.28 -10.51
C ASP A 122 8.72 1.19 -11.59
N PHE A 123 7.92 1.50 -12.61
CA PHE A 123 7.70 0.62 -13.76
C PHE A 123 9.00 0.27 -14.49
N GLN A 124 9.95 1.22 -14.62
CA GLN A 124 11.20 0.96 -15.35
C GLN A 124 12.09 -0.02 -14.59
N LYS A 125 12.23 0.17 -13.28
CA LYS A 125 12.96 -0.78 -12.42
C LYS A 125 12.29 -2.16 -12.43
N ILE A 126 10.96 -2.23 -12.27
CA ILE A 126 10.22 -3.51 -12.35
C ILE A 126 10.45 -4.19 -13.72
N SER A 127 10.36 -3.44 -14.81
CA SER A 127 10.53 -3.99 -16.16
C SER A 127 11.92 -4.58 -16.39
N ALA A 128 12.96 -4.01 -15.79
CA ALA A 128 14.34 -4.47 -15.91
C ALA A 128 14.63 -5.77 -15.12
N ILE A 129 13.84 -6.08 -14.10
CA ILE A 129 14.01 -7.30 -13.30
C ILE A 129 13.47 -8.50 -14.08
N LYS A 130 14.25 -9.61 -14.14
CA LYS A 130 13.82 -10.85 -14.76
C LYS A 130 12.87 -11.64 -13.85
N PRO A 131 11.97 -12.48 -14.44
CA PRO A 131 11.22 -13.46 -13.65
C PRO A 131 12.15 -14.33 -12.81
N LEU A 132 11.69 -14.71 -11.60
CA LEU A 132 12.47 -15.57 -10.71
C LEU A 132 12.68 -16.94 -11.34
N GLU A 133 13.93 -17.32 -11.55
CA GLU A 133 14.34 -18.66 -11.96
C GLU A 133 14.51 -19.54 -10.72
N SER A 134 13.78 -20.65 -10.67
CA SER A 134 13.85 -21.59 -9.56
C SER A 134 13.41 -23.00 -9.98
N PRO A 135 14.33 -24.00 -9.93
CA PRO A 135 13.98 -25.39 -10.27
C PRO A 135 12.81 -25.94 -9.45
N ALA A 136 12.60 -25.42 -8.24
CA ALA A 136 11.48 -25.82 -7.41
C ALA A 136 10.13 -25.36 -7.97
N LEU A 137 10.12 -24.26 -8.75
CA LEU A 137 8.91 -23.70 -9.38
C LEU A 137 8.70 -24.23 -10.81
N ASP A 138 9.76 -24.68 -11.48
CA ASP A 138 9.69 -25.10 -12.89
C ASP A 138 8.90 -26.39 -13.12
N ARG A 139 8.59 -27.13 -12.05
CA ARG A 139 7.75 -28.32 -12.07
C ARG A 139 6.24 -28.03 -12.07
N PHE A 140 5.84 -26.78 -11.90
CA PHE A 140 4.45 -26.36 -11.86
C PHE A 140 4.08 -25.58 -13.12
N ASP A 141 2.83 -25.71 -13.56
CA ASP A 141 2.34 -25.03 -14.76
C ASP A 141 2.18 -23.52 -14.49
N ASN A 142 1.58 -23.16 -13.37
CA ASN A 142 1.42 -21.77 -12.94
C ASN A 142 1.92 -21.57 -11.51
N VAL A 143 2.45 -20.37 -11.29
CA VAL A 143 2.84 -19.89 -9.96
C VAL A 143 1.83 -18.84 -9.52
N TRP A 144 1.23 -19.04 -8.36
CA TRP A 144 0.47 -18.05 -7.64
C TRP A 144 1.35 -17.51 -6.50
N SER A 145 1.12 -16.30 -6.07
CA SER A 145 1.87 -15.73 -4.95
C SER A 145 1.00 -14.91 -4.01
N CYS A 146 1.42 -14.81 -2.77
CA CYS A 146 0.92 -13.85 -1.79
C CYS A 146 2.08 -13.37 -0.90
N ALA A 147 2.02 -12.14 -0.43
CA ALA A 147 3.10 -11.58 0.37
C ALA A 147 2.60 -10.55 1.38
N SER A 148 3.10 -10.64 2.62
CA SER A 148 2.80 -9.68 3.68
C SER A 148 3.78 -9.85 4.87
N SER A 149 3.82 -8.85 5.76
CA SER A 149 4.14 -9.11 7.18
C SER A 149 2.89 -9.70 7.82
N TRP A 150 2.88 -11.01 8.00
CA TRP A 150 1.70 -11.75 8.35
C TRP A 150 1.19 -11.40 9.75
N ARG A 151 -0.10 -11.13 9.83
CA ARG A 151 -0.89 -10.84 11.03
C ARG A 151 -2.32 -11.31 10.76
N PRO A 152 -3.17 -11.57 11.75
CA PRO A 152 -4.49 -12.16 11.51
C PRO A 152 -5.36 -11.44 10.46
N HIS A 153 -5.35 -10.10 10.43
CA HIS A 153 -6.09 -9.34 9.42
C HIS A 153 -5.54 -9.47 7.99
N LYS A 154 -4.32 -10.00 7.80
CA LYS A 154 -3.78 -10.34 6.48
C LYS A 154 -4.31 -11.67 5.94
N ARG A 155 -5.00 -12.45 6.80
CA ARG A 155 -5.78 -13.64 6.42
C ARG A 155 -4.97 -14.66 5.61
N LEU A 156 -3.78 -15.06 6.10
CA LEU A 156 -2.95 -16.03 5.39
C LEU A 156 -3.71 -17.33 5.09
N GLU A 157 -4.47 -17.85 6.06
CA GLU A 157 -5.31 -19.05 5.88
C GLU A 157 -6.30 -18.87 4.73
N ALA A 158 -6.97 -17.72 4.62
CA ALA A 158 -7.91 -17.46 3.53
C ALA A 158 -7.20 -17.36 2.17
N ASN A 159 -6.00 -16.77 2.10
CA ASN A 159 -5.21 -16.76 0.86
C ASN A 159 -4.87 -18.19 0.40
N VAL A 160 -4.46 -19.05 1.33
CA VAL A 160 -4.17 -20.48 1.04
C VAL A 160 -5.43 -21.23 0.64
N SER A 161 -6.53 -21.04 1.38
CA SER A 161 -7.81 -21.72 1.08
C SER A 161 -8.34 -21.33 -0.30
N TYR A 162 -8.26 -20.02 -0.65
CA TYR A 162 -8.65 -19.56 -1.98
C TYR A 162 -7.82 -20.22 -3.09
N PHE A 163 -6.50 -20.32 -2.90
CA PHE A 163 -5.63 -21.02 -3.84
C PHE A 163 -6.04 -22.50 -3.99
N LEU A 164 -6.21 -23.23 -2.90
CA LEU A 164 -6.53 -24.64 -2.92
C LEU A 164 -7.89 -24.94 -3.59
N GLU A 165 -8.83 -24.00 -3.50
CA GLU A 165 -10.18 -24.12 -4.06
C GLU A 165 -10.24 -23.77 -5.56
N HIS A 166 -9.37 -22.84 -6.05
CA HIS A 166 -9.51 -22.26 -7.38
C HIS A 166 -8.34 -22.53 -8.34
N ALA A 167 -7.19 -23.00 -7.84
CA ALA A 167 -6.04 -23.29 -8.66
C ALA A 167 -6.11 -24.71 -9.25
N ASP A 168 -5.48 -24.91 -10.40
CA ASP A 168 -5.35 -26.21 -11.01
C ASP A 168 -4.43 -27.12 -10.19
N THR A 169 -4.54 -28.44 -10.42
CA THR A 169 -3.81 -29.45 -9.61
C THR A 169 -2.30 -29.37 -9.76
N ASN A 170 -1.81 -28.81 -10.85
CA ASN A 170 -0.38 -28.61 -11.11
C ASN A 170 0.09 -27.16 -10.92
N ASP A 171 -0.69 -26.32 -10.24
CA ASP A 171 -0.28 -24.99 -9.84
C ASP A 171 0.35 -25.01 -8.44
N CYS A 172 1.17 -23.99 -8.11
CA CYS A 172 1.69 -23.78 -6.75
C CYS A 172 1.43 -22.38 -6.24
N LEU A 173 1.39 -22.25 -4.91
CA LEU A 173 1.33 -20.98 -4.20
C LEU A 173 2.66 -20.71 -3.49
N VAL A 174 3.30 -19.58 -3.77
CA VAL A 174 4.46 -19.11 -3.04
C VAL A 174 4.04 -18.03 -2.04
N ILE A 175 4.26 -18.32 -0.76
CA ILE A 175 3.96 -17.42 0.37
C ILE A 175 5.27 -16.73 0.77
N ALA A 176 5.34 -15.41 0.57
CA ALA A 176 6.46 -14.60 1.00
C ALA A 176 6.13 -13.74 2.23
N GLY A 177 7.14 -13.37 2.99
CA GLY A 177 7.01 -12.53 4.17
C GLY A 177 7.34 -13.23 5.49
N GLU A 178 7.30 -12.44 6.55
CA GLU A 178 7.70 -12.88 7.90
C GLU A 178 6.48 -13.26 8.74
N ASN A 179 6.75 -14.09 9.76
CA ASN A 179 5.80 -14.47 10.81
C ASN A 179 4.47 -15.04 10.27
N PRO A 180 4.49 -16.05 9.38
CA PRO A 180 3.27 -16.68 8.93
C PRO A 180 2.53 -17.31 10.12
N ASP A 181 1.28 -16.88 10.32
CA ASP A 181 0.38 -17.31 11.39
C ASP A 181 -0.46 -18.56 11.01
N TYR A 182 -0.22 -19.09 9.83
CA TYR A 182 -0.85 -20.32 9.31
C TYR A 182 0.17 -21.17 8.57
N ARG A 183 0.04 -22.51 8.66
CA ARG A 183 0.85 -23.48 7.92
C ARG A 183 -0.07 -24.50 7.24
N CYS A 184 0.28 -24.84 6.02
CA CYS A 184 -0.43 -25.83 5.21
C CYS A 184 0.57 -26.89 4.75
N ASP A 185 0.19 -28.17 4.85
CA ASP A 185 1.03 -29.32 4.47
C ASP A 185 0.84 -29.75 3.02
N ASP A 186 -0.03 -29.07 2.23
CA ASP A 186 -0.16 -29.33 0.80
C ASP A 186 1.18 -29.06 0.09
N PRO A 187 1.75 -30.03 -0.68
CA PRO A 187 3.06 -29.88 -1.31
C PRO A 187 3.13 -28.78 -2.37
N ARG A 188 2.00 -28.22 -2.79
CA ARG A 188 1.90 -27.08 -3.70
C ARG A 188 2.04 -25.73 -2.99
N VAL A 189 1.98 -25.70 -1.65
CA VAL A 189 2.09 -24.47 -0.85
C VAL A 189 3.52 -24.31 -0.34
N LEU A 190 4.23 -23.31 -0.85
CA LEU A 190 5.65 -23.11 -0.63
C LEU A 190 5.88 -21.83 0.20
N TYR A 191 6.62 -21.93 1.28
CA TYR A 191 6.94 -20.78 2.16
C TYR A 191 8.35 -20.27 1.84
N ALA A 192 8.45 -19.08 1.24
CA ALA A 192 9.72 -18.46 0.83
C ALA A 192 10.38 -17.60 1.91
N GLY A 193 9.66 -17.29 3.01
CA GLY A 193 10.16 -16.38 4.04
C GLY A 193 10.29 -14.93 3.54
N HIS A 194 11.17 -14.17 4.17
CA HIS A 194 11.44 -12.79 3.79
C HIS A 194 12.20 -12.73 2.47
N LEU A 195 11.71 -11.94 1.53
CA LEU A 195 12.37 -11.66 0.26
C LEU A 195 12.72 -10.17 0.18
N ASN A 196 13.89 -9.84 -0.36
CA ASN A 196 14.18 -8.47 -0.72
C ASN A 196 13.30 -8.01 -1.90
N TRP A 197 13.23 -6.70 -2.15
CA TRP A 197 12.31 -6.16 -3.14
C TRP A 197 12.54 -6.70 -4.56
N GLU A 198 13.80 -6.83 -5.00
CA GLU A 198 14.13 -7.32 -6.35
C GLU A 198 13.71 -8.79 -6.53
N THR A 199 13.99 -9.64 -5.55
CA THR A 199 13.56 -11.05 -5.56
C THR A 199 12.04 -11.16 -5.52
N MET A 200 11.37 -10.31 -4.74
CA MET A 200 9.91 -10.23 -4.69
C MET A 200 9.31 -9.86 -6.05
N ILE A 201 9.87 -8.86 -6.74
CA ILE A 201 9.44 -8.50 -8.09
C ILE A 201 9.70 -9.64 -9.08
N GLY A 202 10.85 -10.32 -8.98
CA GLY A 202 11.13 -11.53 -9.77
C GLY A 202 10.07 -12.62 -9.57
N LEU A 203 9.65 -12.84 -8.32
CA LEU A 203 8.54 -13.75 -7.99
C LEU A 203 7.21 -13.28 -8.62
N PHE A 204 6.85 -12.01 -8.53
CA PHE A 204 5.63 -11.48 -9.13
C PHE A 204 5.65 -11.63 -10.65
N LYS A 205 6.76 -11.35 -11.31
CA LYS A 205 6.90 -11.56 -12.77
C LYS A 205 6.84 -13.05 -13.20
N ARG A 206 7.11 -13.97 -12.29
CA ARG A 206 6.93 -15.42 -12.49
C ARG A 206 5.50 -15.87 -12.20
N SER A 207 4.76 -15.08 -11.41
CA SER A 207 3.41 -15.42 -10.96
C SER A 207 2.35 -14.99 -11.97
N THR A 208 1.38 -15.86 -12.21
CA THR A 208 0.18 -15.53 -13.00
C THR A 208 -0.85 -14.78 -12.15
N THR A 209 -0.90 -15.09 -10.84
CA THR A 209 -1.90 -14.54 -9.92
C THR A 209 -1.24 -14.14 -8.60
N PHE A 210 -1.64 -12.98 -8.09
CA PHE A 210 -1.28 -12.51 -6.74
C PHE A 210 -2.53 -12.40 -5.88
N ILE A 211 -2.54 -13.09 -4.73
CA ILE A 211 -3.67 -13.09 -3.80
C ILE A 211 -3.39 -12.13 -2.64
N HIS A 212 -4.34 -11.25 -2.33
CA HIS A 212 -4.27 -10.32 -1.19
C HIS A 212 -5.64 -10.13 -0.55
N LEU A 213 -6.04 -11.10 0.28
CA LEU A 213 -7.34 -11.10 0.96
C LEU A 213 -7.31 -10.39 2.31
N SER A 214 -6.40 -9.43 2.48
CA SER A 214 -6.30 -8.62 3.71
C SER A 214 -7.59 -7.89 4.01
N TRP A 215 -7.94 -7.85 5.30
CA TRP A 215 -9.08 -7.10 5.81
C TRP A 215 -8.67 -5.67 6.15
N LEU A 216 -9.41 -4.68 5.63
CA LEU A 216 -9.27 -3.25 5.90
C LEU A 216 -7.86 -2.68 5.63
N ASP A 217 -7.18 -3.17 4.60
CA ASP A 217 -5.90 -2.61 4.16
C ASP A 217 -6.12 -1.30 3.39
N HIS A 218 -5.27 -0.30 3.60
CA HIS A 218 -5.49 1.03 3.03
C HIS A 218 -5.06 1.14 1.57
N CYS A 219 -3.77 0.85 1.28
CA CYS A 219 -3.20 0.86 -0.07
C CYS A 219 -1.89 0.07 -0.06
N PRO A 220 -1.95 -1.26 -0.06
CA PRO A 220 -0.78 -2.11 0.12
C PRO A 220 0.21 -1.99 -1.04
N ASN A 221 1.45 -1.54 -0.75
CA ASN A 221 2.52 -1.41 -1.75
C ASN A 221 2.78 -2.71 -2.51
N VAL A 222 2.61 -3.85 -1.83
CA VAL A 222 2.85 -5.17 -2.42
C VAL A 222 1.85 -5.48 -3.56
N VAL A 223 0.60 -5.01 -3.44
CA VAL A 223 -0.41 -5.14 -4.51
C VAL A 223 -0.09 -4.18 -5.66
N VAL A 224 0.35 -2.95 -5.35
CA VAL A 224 0.83 -2.00 -6.36
C VAL A 224 1.98 -2.62 -7.18
N ASP A 225 2.97 -3.20 -6.50
CA ASP A 225 4.13 -3.82 -7.13
C ASP A 225 3.70 -5.07 -7.96
N ALA A 226 2.82 -5.92 -7.45
CA ALA A 226 2.33 -7.12 -8.15
C ALA A 226 1.49 -6.77 -9.39
N ASN A 227 0.60 -5.77 -9.29
CA ASN A 227 -0.19 -5.29 -10.43
C ASN A 227 0.73 -4.76 -11.55
N VAL A 228 1.68 -3.89 -11.21
CA VAL A 228 2.63 -3.32 -12.19
C VAL A 228 3.58 -4.38 -12.75
N ALA A 229 3.88 -5.44 -11.99
CA ALA A 229 4.64 -6.59 -12.47
C ALA A 229 3.85 -7.51 -13.43
N GLY A 230 2.52 -7.32 -13.55
CA GLY A 230 1.65 -8.03 -14.49
C GLY A 230 0.86 -9.19 -13.90
N CYS A 231 0.80 -9.35 -12.58
CA CYS A 231 -0.05 -10.36 -11.95
C CYS A 231 -1.53 -10.02 -12.08
N LYS A 232 -2.37 -11.03 -12.30
CA LYS A 232 -3.80 -10.92 -12.03
C LYS A 232 -3.99 -10.83 -10.50
N ILE A 233 -4.73 -9.83 -10.05
CA ILE A 233 -4.94 -9.63 -8.61
C ILE A 233 -6.24 -10.32 -8.17
N VAL A 234 -6.18 -10.98 -7.01
CA VAL A 234 -7.34 -11.44 -6.25
C VAL A 234 -7.31 -10.75 -4.90
N CYS A 235 -8.32 -9.97 -4.58
CA CYS A 235 -8.37 -9.26 -3.30
C CYS A 235 -9.80 -9.21 -2.74
N SER A 236 -9.92 -8.81 -1.48
CA SER A 236 -11.22 -8.56 -0.85
C SER A 236 -11.74 -7.16 -1.20
N SER A 237 -13.04 -6.95 -1.11
CA SER A 237 -13.67 -5.64 -1.28
C SER A 237 -13.48 -4.74 -0.07
N SER A 238 -13.03 -5.27 1.06
CA SER A 238 -12.79 -4.48 2.27
C SER A 238 -11.50 -3.66 2.17
N GLY A 239 -11.56 -2.41 2.58
CA GLY A 239 -10.41 -1.52 2.48
C GLY A 239 -10.21 -0.90 1.09
N GLY A 240 -9.02 -0.35 0.86
CA GLY A 240 -8.66 0.36 -0.37
C GLY A 240 -7.95 -0.53 -1.42
N THR A 241 -7.79 -1.83 -1.17
CA THR A 241 -7.04 -2.73 -2.08
C THR A 241 -7.71 -2.82 -3.46
N ARG A 242 -9.05 -2.85 -3.52
CA ARG A 242 -9.81 -2.85 -4.77
C ARG A 242 -9.43 -1.69 -5.70
N GLU A 243 -9.15 -0.51 -5.15
CA GLU A 243 -8.85 0.71 -5.90
C GLU A 243 -7.53 0.62 -6.70
N ILE A 244 -6.62 -0.28 -6.27
CA ILE A 244 -5.30 -0.48 -6.86
C ILE A 244 -5.12 -1.87 -7.49
N ALA A 245 -6.15 -2.70 -7.46
CA ALA A 245 -6.09 -4.06 -7.99
C ALA A 245 -6.06 -4.13 -9.52
N GLY A 246 -6.48 -3.04 -10.19
CA GLY A 246 -6.55 -2.95 -11.64
C GLY A 246 -7.77 -3.62 -12.25
N LYS A 247 -8.01 -3.28 -13.51
CA LYS A 247 -9.11 -3.84 -14.28
C LYS A 247 -8.97 -5.36 -14.43
N ASN A 248 -10.10 -6.06 -14.35
CA ASN A 248 -10.19 -7.53 -14.42
C ASN A 248 -9.64 -8.29 -13.17
N ALA A 249 -9.26 -7.60 -12.08
CA ALA A 249 -9.00 -8.27 -10.82
C ALA A 249 -10.26 -9.00 -10.30
N THR A 250 -10.07 -10.08 -9.57
CA THR A 250 -11.17 -10.78 -8.90
C THR A 250 -11.35 -10.19 -7.50
N ILE A 251 -12.54 -9.69 -7.20
CA ILE A 251 -12.87 -9.08 -5.92
C ILE A 251 -13.79 -10.02 -5.13
N ILE A 252 -13.37 -10.46 -3.95
CA ILE A 252 -14.21 -11.20 -3.01
C ILE A 252 -15.02 -10.18 -2.22
N ASN A 253 -16.35 -10.21 -2.39
CA ASN A 253 -17.23 -9.23 -1.76
C ASN A 253 -17.45 -9.54 -0.27
N GLU A 254 -17.29 -8.51 0.54
CA GLU A 254 -17.55 -8.53 1.98
C GLU A 254 -18.65 -7.53 2.34
N GLU A 255 -19.21 -7.68 3.53
CA GLU A 255 -20.11 -6.66 4.09
C GLU A 255 -19.38 -5.35 4.30
N GLU A 256 -20.07 -4.24 3.99
CA GLU A 256 -19.49 -2.91 4.18
C GLU A 256 -19.33 -2.62 5.68
N TRP A 257 -18.15 -2.15 6.06
CA TRP A 257 -17.85 -1.75 7.43
C TRP A 257 -18.25 -0.28 7.64
N ASP A 258 -18.88 0.01 8.77
CA ASP A 258 -19.40 1.33 9.13
C ASP A 258 -18.36 2.29 9.74
N PHE A 259 -17.08 1.92 9.69
CA PHE A 259 -15.94 2.63 10.29
C PHE A 259 -15.95 2.71 11.82
N SER A 260 -16.83 2.01 12.52
CA SER A 260 -16.77 1.92 13.97
C SER A 260 -15.49 1.25 14.45
N PRO A 261 -14.96 1.60 15.65
CA PRO A 261 -13.80 0.91 16.21
C PRO A 261 -14.04 -0.60 16.33
N ILE A 262 -13.06 -1.41 15.89
CA ILE A 262 -13.25 -2.86 15.74
C ILE A 262 -12.01 -3.62 16.19
N LYS A 263 -12.17 -4.91 16.52
CA LYS A 263 -11.05 -5.83 16.75
C LYS A 263 -10.43 -6.25 15.43
N LEU A 264 -9.44 -5.48 14.94
CA LEU A 264 -8.82 -5.68 13.62
C LEU A 264 -8.25 -7.09 13.42
N TYR A 265 -7.78 -7.75 14.49
CA TYR A 265 -7.18 -9.07 14.39
C TYR A 265 -8.18 -10.24 14.47
N HIS A 266 -9.47 -9.94 14.35
CA HIS A 266 -10.54 -10.92 14.26
C HIS A 266 -11.37 -10.70 12.98
N PRO A 267 -10.74 -10.86 11.80
CA PRO A 267 -11.43 -10.62 10.53
C PRO A 267 -12.56 -11.62 10.33
N PRO A 268 -13.68 -11.22 9.70
CA PRO A 268 -14.74 -12.14 9.34
C PRO A 268 -14.26 -13.18 8.32
N LYS A 269 -14.91 -14.33 8.28
CA LYS A 269 -14.65 -15.36 7.24
C LYS A 269 -15.14 -14.87 5.89
N LEU A 270 -14.39 -15.21 4.85
CA LEU A 270 -14.74 -14.90 3.47
C LEU A 270 -15.64 -15.99 2.88
N ASP A 271 -16.56 -15.57 2.03
CA ASP A 271 -17.36 -16.43 1.16
C ASP A 271 -16.88 -16.22 -0.28
N PHE A 272 -16.08 -17.14 -0.80
CA PHE A 272 -15.47 -17.01 -2.12
C PHE A 272 -16.47 -17.10 -3.27
N THR A 273 -17.71 -17.57 -3.00
CA THR A 273 -18.77 -17.57 -4.01
C THR A 273 -19.31 -16.17 -4.28
N LYS A 274 -19.13 -15.24 -3.34
CA LYS A 274 -19.51 -13.83 -3.48
C LYS A 274 -18.36 -13.04 -4.11
N ASN A 275 -18.21 -13.12 -5.40
CA ASN A 275 -17.15 -12.40 -6.10
C ASN A 275 -17.66 -11.61 -7.31
N CYS A 276 -16.86 -10.66 -7.76
CA CYS A 276 -17.08 -9.91 -8.99
C CYS A 276 -15.75 -9.55 -9.66
N VAL A 277 -15.84 -9.13 -10.91
CA VAL A 277 -14.67 -8.61 -11.65
C VAL A 277 -14.55 -7.11 -11.40
N ASN A 278 -13.34 -6.63 -11.14
CA ASN A 278 -13.06 -5.21 -10.96
C ASN A 278 -13.16 -4.47 -12.29
N ASP A 279 -13.85 -3.35 -12.29
CA ASP A 279 -14.00 -2.44 -13.44
C ASP A 279 -13.09 -1.19 -13.34
N LEU A 280 -12.44 -0.99 -12.18
CA LEU A 280 -11.59 0.16 -11.94
C LEU A 280 -10.24 0.00 -12.64
N ASP A 281 -9.84 1.03 -13.36
CA ASP A 281 -8.49 1.16 -13.92
C ASP A 281 -7.65 2.09 -13.04
N CYS A 282 -6.34 1.83 -12.97
CA CYS A 282 -5.45 2.61 -12.14
C CYS A 282 -4.07 2.77 -12.81
N ASN A 283 -3.53 3.98 -12.79
CA ASN A 283 -2.15 4.24 -13.18
C ASN A 283 -1.29 4.35 -11.92
N LEU A 284 -0.54 3.28 -11.65
CA LEU A 284 0.28 3.12 -10.45
C LEU A 284 1.78 3.38 -10.71
N THR A 285 2.14 3.99 -11.84
CA THR A 285 3.54 4.37 -12.08
C THR A 285 3.95 5.51 -11.17
N ILE A 286 5.15 5.40 -10.56
CA ILE A 286 5.61 6.44 -9.63
C ILE A 286 5.73 7.82 -10.29
N THR A 287 6.06 7.88 -11.59
CA THR A 287 6.12 9.13 -12.34
C THR A 287 4.75 9.79 -12.47
N ALA A 288 3.68 9.03 -12.69
CA ALA A 288 2.32 9.57 -12.73
C ALA A 288 1.85 10.02 -11.34
N VAL A 289 2.19 9.24 -10.31
CA VAL A 289 1.87 9.54 -8.91
C VAL A 289 2.61 10.79 -8.44
N SER A 290 3.93 10.89 -8.64
CA SER A 290 4.73 12.04 -8.22
C SER A 290 4.31 13.34 -8.91
N ARG A 291 3.79 13.27 -10.14
CA ARG A 291 3.20 14.44 -10.82
C ARG A 291 1.99 14.99 -10.09
N LYS A 292 1.09 14.11 -9.61
CA LYS A 292 -0.07 14.54 -8.81
C LYS A 292 0.35 15.23 -7.51
N TYR A 293 1.39 14.71 -6.83
CA TYR A 293 1.98 15.36 -5.66
C TYR A 293 2.55 16.73 -6.03
N LEU A 294 3.31 16.81 -7.11
CA LEU A 294 3.90 18.07 -7.57
C LEU A 294 2.84 19.12 -7.92
N ASP A 295 1.72 18.72 -8.50
CA ASP A 295 0.62 19.64 -8.86
C ASP A 295 -0.03 20.23 -7.60
N ILE A 296 -0.16 19.46 -6.52
CA ILE A 296 -0.60 19.97 -5.21
C ILE A 296 0.49 20.92 -4.63
N PHE A 297 1.75 20.52 -4.64
CA PHE A 297 2.84 21.34 -4.09
C PHE A 297 2.93 22.72 -4.73
N LYS A 298 2.70 22.81 -6.04
CA LYS A 298 2.70 24.09 -6.78
C LYS A 298 1.60 25.05 -6.34
N GLN A 299 0.47 24.53 -5.85
CA GLN A 299 -0.63 25.39 -5.36
C GLN A 299 -0.19 26.17 -4.12
N TYR A 300 0.66 25.56 -3.29
CA TYR A 300 1.14 26.15 -2.03
C TYR A 300 2.45 26.92 -2.17
N ASN A 301 3.20 26.70 -3.24
CA ASN A 301 4.43 27.46 -3.52
C ASN A 301 4.16 28.90 -4.02
N ASN A 302 2.95 29.22 -4.48
CA ASN A 302 2.59 30.51 -5.05
C ASN A 302 1.79 31.41 -4.07
N LEU A 303 1.75 31.07 -2.78
CA LEU A 303 1.00 31.79 -1.77
C LEU A 303 1.82 32.86 -1.02
N ASP A 304 2.99 33.28 -1.55
CA ASP A 304 3.81 34.42 -1.05
C ASP A 304 3.39 35.76 -1.67
#